data_a69e4bc89b5f9ff8e6fff7eb54082697
#
_entry.id   a69e4bc89b5f9ff8e6fff7eb54082697
#
_cell.length_a   1.000
_cell.length_b   1.000
_cell.length_c   1.000
_cell.angle_alpha   90.00
_cell.angle_beta   90.00
_cell.angle_gamma   90.00
#
_symmetry.space_group_name_H-M   'P 1'
#
loop_
_entity.id
_entity.type
_entity.pdbx_description
1 polymer ?
#
loop_
_entity_poly.entity_id
_entity_poly.type
_entity_poly.pdbx_seq_one_letter_code
_entity_poly.pdbx_strand_id
1 'polypeptide(L)'
;LHLSLRRQRQMCIRDSCIYAHYNLRFSLTWKPYWKGTRIFMDINYELYKVFYYVATSLSFSEASKQLYISQSAVSQSIKTLEKKLEQPLFIRSTKKVQLTPAGKVLLKHIEPAMNLIQRGESQLLDSGSLGLGQLHIGASDTICRYFLVPYLKQFHKKFPNVPIKVTNATSVSCVDLLEQGKVDLIVTNFPNAHLNHSYIQKTVCNFTDVFIANPAYFNLKQQEIPFEELKQYPILMLDRKSTTSEFLHNLFLQHQLELIPEVELSSNDLLIDLARIGLGIAFIPDYCLSRESKDLYVVKTKEKLPSRQMVASINPTLPVSQSTEEFLKLLPEL
;
A
#
# COMPACT_ATOMS: atom_id res chain seq x y z
N LEU A 1 0.61 52.18 15.57
CA LEU A 1 0.45 50.79 15.02
C LEU A 1 -0.85 50.60 14.20
N HIS A 2 -1.73 51.62 14.11
CA HIS A 2 -3.02 51.53 13.37
C HIS A 2 -3.01 52.14 11.97
N LEU A 3 -1.90 52.73 11.51
CA LEU A 3 -1.79 53.42 10.22
C LEU A 3 -1.11 52.63 9.12
N SER A 4 -0.48 51.51 9.44
CA SER A 4 0.20 50.64 8.44
C SER A 4 -0.71 49.64 7.73
N LEU A 5 -1.82 49.25 8.34
CA LEU A 5 -2.76 48.28 7.77
C LEU A 5 -3.75 48.87 6.76
N ARG A 6 -3.96 50.20 6.73
CA ARG A 6 -4.79 50.86 5.72
C ARG A 6 -4.06 51.10 4.38
N ARG A 7 -2.73 51.18 4.37
CA ARG A 7 -1.96 51.38 3.14
C ARG A 7 -1.79 50.09 2.33
N GLN A 8 -1.79 48.94 2.96
CA GLN A 8 -1.68 47.67 2.23
C GLN A 8 -2.98 47.25 1.56
N ARG A 9 -4.15 47.66 2.01
CA ARG A 9 -5.43 47.37 1.34
C ARG A 9 -5.72 48.25 0.13
N GLN A 10 -5.04 49.42 -0.03
CA GLN A 10 -5.19 50.30 -1.19
C GLN A 10 -4.24 49.99 -2.34
N MET A 11 -3.17 49.23 -2.10
CA MET A 11 -2.24 48.80 -3.20
C MET A 11 -2.77 47.63 -4.02
N CYS A 12 -3.64 46.78 -3.48
CA CYS A 12 -4.20 45.63 -4.21
C CYS A 12 -5.35 45.96 -5.17
N ILE A 13 -5.86 47.23 -5.18
CA ILE A 13 -6.97 47.64 -6.07
C ILE A 13 -6.49 48.45 -7.27
N ARG A 14 -5.21 48.84 -7.31
CA ARG A 14 -4.69 49.72 -8.37
C ARG A 14 -4.02 49.04 -9.54
N ASP A 15 -3.64 47.76 -9.40
CA ASP A 15 -2.94 47.01 -10.49
C ASP A 15 -3.87 46.15 -11.35
N SER A 16 -5.20 46.21 -11.10
CA SER A 16 -6.18 45.46 -11.92
C SER A 16 -6.82 46.27 -13.03
N CYS A 17 -6.37 47.52 -13.30
CA CYS A 17 -7.00 48.41 -14.26
C CYS A 17 -6.17 48.78 -15.49
N ILE A 18 -5.12 48.06 -15.86
CA ILE A 18 -4.30 48.40 -17.03
C ILE A 18 -4.31 47.30 -18.12
N TYR A 19 -5.33 46.49 -18.24
CA TYR A 19 -5.54 45.67 -19.44
C TYR A 19 -7.00 45.66 -19.88
N ALA A 20 -7.48 46.80 -20.37
CA ALA A 20 -8.77 46.87 -21.03
C ALA A 20 -8.68 47.84 -22.21
N HIS A 21 -7.99 47.50 -23.27
CA HIS A 21 -8.23 48.06 -24.61
C HIS A 21 -7.68 47.08 -25.66
N TYR A 22 -8.42 46.06 -26.00
CA TYR A 22 -8.53 45.51 -27.32
C TYR A 22 -9.94 44.95 -27.54
N ASN A 23 -10.70 45.65 -28.34
CA ASN A 23 -11.98 45.24 -28.86
C ASN A 23 -11.87 43.94 -29.67
N LEU A 24 -12.47 42.87 -29.23
CA LEU A 24 -13.00 41.82 -30.08
C LEU A 24 -14.29 41.30 -29.44
N ARG A 25 -15.42 41.64 -30.10
CA ARG A 25 -16.74 41.09 -29.82
C ARG A 25 -16.70 39.56 -30.03
N PHE A 26 -16.62 38.80 -28.93
CA PHE A 26 -17.12 37.42 -28.86
C PHE A 26 -18.19 37.41 -27.81
N SER A 27 -19.44 37.28 -28.26
CA SER A 27 -20.60 36.98 -27.40
C SER A 27 -20.49 35.53 -26.93
N LEU A 28 -19.63 35.27 -25.93
CA LEU A 28 -19.68 34.08 -25.13
C LEU A 28 -20.50 34.42 -23.89
N THR A 29 -21.73 33.98 -23.88
CA THR A 29 -22.56 33.93 -22.67
C THR A 29 -21.89 32.98 -21.67
N TRP A 30 -20.99 33.52 -20.87
CA TRP A 30 -20.50 32.86 -19.68
C TRP A 30 -21.65 32.77 -18.69
N LYS A 31 -22.42 31.70 -18.73
CA LYS A 31 -23.26 31.36 -17.58
C LYS A 31 -22.30 30.95 -16.47
N PRO A 32 -22.31 31.64 -15.31
CA PRO A 32 -21.50 31.20 -14.19
C PRO A 32 -22.04 29.86 -13.73
N TYR A 33 -21.23 28.82 -13.92
CA TYR A 33 -21.54 27.42 -13.55
C TYR A 33 -21.38 27.20 -12.03
N TRP A 34 -21.56 28.25 -11.22
CA TRP A 34 -21.63 28.17 -9.77
C TRP A 34 -23.09 28.29 -9.32
N LYS A 35 -23.89 27.27 -9.63
CA LYS A 35 -25.15 27.07 -8.91
C LYS A 35 -24.83 26.47 -7.56
N GLY A 36 -24.97 27.31 -6.54
CA GLY A 36 -25.24 26.88 -5.18
C GLY A 36 -24.00 26.46 -4.40
N THR A 37 -23.69 27.17 -3.36
CA THR A 37 -23.11 26.58 -2.13
C THR A 37 -23.76 25.21 -1.95
N ARG A 38 -23.04 24.11 -2.28
CA ARG A 38 -23.46 22.79 -1.83
C ARG A 38 -23.41 22.86 -0.31
N ILE A 39 -24.55 23.15 0.28
CA ILE A 39 -24.80 22.88 1.68
C ILE A 39 -24.35 21.43 1.86
N PHE A 40 -23.44 21.18 2.80
CA PHE A 40 -23.10 19.84 3.22
C PHE A 40 -24.41 19.08 3.33
N MET A 41 -24.61 18.07 2.47
CA MET A 41 -25.83 17.26 2.55
C MET A 41 -25.82 16.64 3.94
N ASP A 42 -26.83 16.93 4.75
CA ASP A 42 -27.03 16.33 6.06
C ASP A 42 -27.42 14.85 5.85
N ILE A 43 -26.40 14.02 5.57
CA ILE A 43 -26.54 12.59 5.38
C ILE A 43 -26.18 11.91 6.70
N ASN A 44 -27.13 11.16 7.25
CA ASN A 44 -26.90 10.38 8.46
C ASN A 44 -25.73 9.38 8.25
N TYR A 45 -24.76 9.40 9.17
CA TYR A 45 -23.59 8.52 9.11
C TYR A 45 -23.93 7.03 9.13
N GLU A 46 -25.05 6.60 9.71
CA GLU A 46 -25.51 5.22 9.67
C GLU A 46 -25.71 4.70 8.23
N LEU A 47 -26.06 5.57 7.28
CA LEU A 47 -26.17 5.20 5.87
C LEU A 47 -24.82 4.85 5.26
N TYR A 48 -23.76 5.58 5.65
CA TYR A 48 -22.39 5.27 5.21
C TYR A 48 -21.86 4.00 5.85
N LYS A 49 -22.21 3.73 7.11
CA LYS A 49 -21.89 2.47 7.79
C LYS A 49 -22.54 1.29 7.06
N VAL A 50 -23.82 1.36 6.75
CA VAL A 50 -24.51 0.33 5.95
C VAL A 50 -23.87 0.16 4.58
N PHE A 51 -23.53 1.26 3.90
CA PHE A 51 -22.81 1.23 2.62
C PHE A 51 -21.47 0.49 2.74
N TYR A 52 -20.68 0.78 3.75
CA TYR A 52 -19.38 0.13 4.01
C TYR A 52 -19.53 -1.40 4.10
N TYR A 53 -20.46 -1.88 4.94
CA TYR A 53 -20.65 -3.32 5.11
C TYR A 53 -21.14 -4.02 3.83
N VAL A 54 -22.02 -3.39 3.04
CA VAL A 54 -22.46 -3.95 1.75
C VAL A 54 -21.31 -3.90 0.73
N ALA A 55 -20.52 -2.84 0.71
CA ALA A 55 -19.44 -2.65 -0.25
C ALA A 55 -18.27 -3.62 -0.03
N THR A 56 -17.95 -3.92 1.24
CA THR A 56 -16.85 -4.84 1.59
C THR A 56 -17.25 -6.31 1.46
N SER A 57 -18.50 -6.67 1.78
CA SER A 57 -19.00 -8.05 1.64
C SER A 57 -19.53 -8.37 0.23
N LEU A 58 -19.84 -7.35 -0.59
CA LEU A 58 -20.58 -7.46 -1.85
C LEU A 58 -21.87 -8.28 -1.72
N SER A 59 -22.51 -8.24 -0.56
CA SER A 59 -23.68 -9.02 -0.20
C SER A 59 -24.59 -8.27 0.78
N PHE A 60 -25.84 -8.03 0.37
CA PHE A 60 -26.85 -7.42 1.24
C PHE A 60 -27.23 -8.32 2.44
N SER A 61 -27.23 -9.64 2.20
CA SER A 61 -27.53 -10.62 3.25
C SER A 61 -26.41 -10.71 4.28
N GLU A 62 -25.15 -10.71 3.85
CA GLU A 62 -24.01 -10.76 4.78
C GLU A 62 -23.90 -9.45 5.58
N ALA A 63 -24.08 -8.30 4.93
CA ALA A 63 -24.13 -7.02 5.62
C ALA A 63 -25.26 -6.95 6.66
N SER A 64 -26.43 -7.54 6.37
CA SER A 64 -27.55 -7.57 7.30
C SER A 64 -27.23 -8.37 8.57
N LYS A 65 -26.49 -9.48 8.45
CA LYS A 65 -26.03 -10.28 9.58
C LYS A 65 -25.02 -9.52 10.42
N GLN A 66 -24.01 -8.90 9.77
CA GLN A 66 -22.98 -8.15 10.46
C GLN A 66 -23.51 -6.91 11.20
N LEU A 67 -24.58 -6.29 10.66
CA LEU A 67 -25.22 -5.11 11.25
C LEU A 67 -26.37 -5.47 12.23
N TYR A 68 -26.74 -6.74 12.34
CA TYR A 68 -27.88 -7.20 13.17
C TYR A 68 -29.21 -6.51 12.81
N ILE A 69 -29.43 -6.25 11.50
CA ILE A 69 -30.67 -5.66 10.97
C ILE A 69 -31.23 -6.52 9.84
N SER A 70 -32.48 -6.28 9.44
CA SER A 70 -33.08 -7.03 8.32
C SER A 70 -32.45 -6.63 6.96
N GLN A 71 -32.41 -7.58 6.02
CA GLN A 71 -31.92 -7.30 4.65
C GLN A 71 -32.75 -6.22 3.95
N SER A 72 -34.03 -6.13 4.25
CA SER A 72 -34.91 -5.06 3.75
C SER A 72 -34.47 -3.67 4.26
N ALA A 73 -34.09 -3.57 5.55
CA ALA A 73 -33.55 -2.34 6.13
C ALA A 73 -32.22 -1.93 5.48
N VAL A 74 -31.31 -2.88 5.26
CA VAL A 74 -30.07 -2.64 4.50
C VAL A 74 -30.39 -2.09 3.11
N SER A 75 -31.29 -2.75 2.38
CA SER A 75 -31.67 -2.32 1.02
C SER A 75 -32.29 -0.91 1.01
N GLN A 76 -33.11 -0.60 1.99
CA GLN A 76 -33.72 0.73 2.12
C GLN A 76 -32.69 1.82 2.46
N SER A 77 -31.74 1.52 3.34
CA SER A 77 -30.65 2.43 3.71
C SER A 77 -29.79 2.77 2.48
N ILE A 78 -29.44 1.77 1.68
CA ILE A 78 -28.67 1.99 0.45
C ILE A 78 -29.47 2.83 -0.55
N LYS A 79 -30.75 2.52 -0.80
CA LYS A 79 -31.61 3.34 -1.67
C LYS A 79 -31.69 4.79 -1.20
N THR A 80 -31.78 4.99 0.12
CA THR A 80 -31.83 6.34 0.72
C THR A 80 -30.52 7.09 0.50
N LEU A 81 -29.37 6.43 0.66
CA LEU A 81 -28.05 7.00 0.39
C LEU A 81 -27.89 7.36 -1.09
N GLU A 82 -28.21 6.42 -1.99
CA GLU A 82 -28.16 6.63 -3.45
C GLU A 82 -29.05 7.81 -3.87
N LYS A 83 -30.26 7.93 -3.29
CA LYS A 83 -31.16 9.06 -3.55
C LYS A 83 -30.59 10.38 -3.06
N LYS A 84 -29.99 10.42 -1.85
CA LYS A 84 -29.37 11.64 -1.30
C LYS A 84 -28.14 12.07 -2.06
N LEU A 85 -27.34 11.12 -2.57
CA LEU A 85 -26.14 11.38 -3.38
C LEU A 85 -26.45 11.58 -4.86
N GLU A 86 -27.69 11.34 -5.28
CA GLU A 86 -28.14 11.36 -6.69
C GLU A 86 -27.26 10.47 -7.61
N GLN A 87 -26.71 9.40 -7.06
CA GLN A 87 -25.84 8.46 -7.75
C GLN A 87 -26.14 7.03 -7.34
N PRO A 88 -26.24 6.09 -8.30
CA PRO A 88 -26.28 4.66 -7.98
C PRO A 88 -24.88 4.22 -7.50
N LEU A 89 -24.83 3.52 -6.37
CA LEU A 89 -23.59 3.03 -5.78
C LEU A 89 -23.33 1.56 -6.07
N PHE A 90 -24.42 0.80 -6.34
CA PHE A 90 -24.36 -0.64 -6.62
C PHE A 90 -25.04 -1.01 -7.93
N ILE A 91 -24.43 -1.93 -8.67
CA ILE A 91 -25.05 -2.67 -9.75
C ILE A 91 -25.61 -3.94 -9.14
N ARG A 92 -26.93 -4.10 -9.23
CA ARG A 92 -27.64 -5.27 -8.70
C ARG A 92 -28.02 -6.18 -9.86
N SER A 93 -27.40 -7.33 -9.98
CA SER A 93 -27.85 -8.41 -10.84
C SER A 93 -28.34 -9.59 -10.00
N THR A 94 -29.13 -10.47 -10.59
CA THR A 94 -29.65 -11.66 -9.90
C THR A 94 -28.56 -12.60 -9.38
N LYS A 95 -27.32 -12.46 -9.89
CA LYS A 95 -26.18 -13.34 -9.55
C LYS A 95 -25.09 -12.66 -8.75
N LYS A 96 -24.93 -11.33 -8.83
CA LYS A 96 -23.80 -10.62 -8.18
C LYS A 96 -24.15 -9.17 -7.84
N VAL A 97 -23.65 -8.71 -6.70
CA VAL A 97 -23.60 -7.30 -6.31
C VAL A 97 -22.22 -6.76 -6.67
N GLN A 98 -22.16 -5.62 -7.35
CA GLN A 98 -20.91 -4.95 -7.71
C GLN A 98 -21.01 -3.46 -7.44
N LEU A 99 -19.89 -2.81 -7.15
CA LEU A 99 -19.81 -1.36 -7.01
C LEU A 99 -19.83 -0.68 -8.39
N THR A 100 -20.59 0.40 -8.49
CA THR A 100 -20.47 1.35 -9.62
C THR A 100 -19.15 2.13 -9.52
N PRO A 101 -18.73 2.89 -10.55
CA PRO A 101 -17.62 3.83 -10.43
C PRO A 101 -17.81 4.83 -9.26
N ALA A 102 -19.02 5.35 -9.07
CA ALA A 102 -19.36 6.23 -7.95
C ALA A 102 -19.25 5.50 -6.59
N GLY A 103 -19.70 4.24 -6.52
CA GLY A 103 -19.55 3.40 -5.34
C GLY A 103 -18.08 3.14 -4.99
N LYS A 104 -17.22 2.90 -5.97
CA LYS A 104 -15.77 2.73 -5.76
C LYS A 104 -15.12 4.01 -5.21
N VAL A 105 -15.48 5.16 -5.78
CA VAL A 105 -14.99 6.47 -5.28
C VAL A 105 -15.42 6.69 -3.84
N LEU A 106 -16.70 6.45 -3.53
CA LEU A 106 -17.19 6.61 -2.17
C LEU A 106 -16.50 5.65 -1.19
N LEU A 107 -16.32 4.38 -1.57
CA LEU A 107 -15.67 3.39 -0.71
C LEU A 107 -14.23 3.79 -0.38
N LYS A 108 -13.48 4.34 -1.34
CA LYS A 108 -12.11 4.81 -1.11
C LYS A 108 -12.01 5.83 0.04
N HIS A 109 -13.08 6.60 0.31
CA HIS A 109 -13.12 7.55 1.42
C HIS A 109 -13.76 6.96 2.69
N ILE A 110 -14.80 6.15 2.53
CA ILE A 110 -15.54 5.61 3.68
C ILE A 110 -14.78 4.49 4.38
N GLU A 111 -14.07 3.63 3.64
CA GLU A 111 -13.32 2.51 4.25
C GLU A 111 -12.25 2.98 5.24
N PRO A 112 -11.35 3.95 4.91
CA PRO A 112 -10.41 4.49 5.90
C PRO A 112 -11.11 5.16 7.09
N ALA A 113 -12.18 5.91 6.86
CA ALA A 113 -12.93 6.57 7.93
C ALA A 113 -13.53 5.57 8.93
N MET A 114 -14.14 4.48 8.43
CA MET A 114 -14.69 3.41 9.27
C MET A 114 -13.59 2.68 10.06
N ASN A 115 -12.46 2.40 9.41
CA ASN A 115 -11.32 1.76 10.08
C ASN A 115 -10.74 2.65 11.18
N LEU A 116 -10.68 3.98 10.97
CA LEU A 116 -10.23 4.94 12.00
C LEU A 116 -11.19 5.00 13.19
N ILE A 117 -12.50 5.02 12.96
CA ILE A 117 -13.50 4.99 14.04
C ILE A 117 -13.33 3.71 14.87
N GLN A 118 -13.27 2.55 14.23
CA GLN A 118 -13.08 1.27 14.92
C GLN A 118 -11.79 1.22 15.74
N ARG A 119 -10.71 1.80 15.23
CA ARG A 119 -9.45 1.91 15.99
C ARG A 119 -9.59 2.81 17.21
N GLY A 120 -10.23 3.96 17.06
CA GLY A 120 -10.49 4.86 18.19
C GLY A 120 -11.31 4.18 19.28
N GLU A 121 -12.36 3.44 18.89
CA GLU A 121 -13.15 2.63 19.81
C GLU A 121 -12.30 1.56 20.51
N SER A 122 -11.47 0.82 19.76
CA SER A 122 -10.58 -0.19 20.34
C SER A 122 -9.57 0.41 21.32
N GLN A 123 -9.00 1.57 21.01
CA GLN A 123 -8.06 2.27 21.92
C GLN A 123 -8.71 2.69 23.23
N LEU A 124 -9.98 3.06 23.22
CA LEU A 124 -10.74 3.40 24.45
C LEU A 124 -11.06 2.17 25.30
N LEU A 125 -11.27 1.03 24.65
CA LEU A 125 -11.58 -0.25 25.35
C LEU A 125 -10.32 -0.91 25.91
N ASP A 126 -9.15 -0.69 25.32
CA ASP A 126 -7.85 -1.23 25.76
C ASP A 126 -7.29 -0.44 26.96
N SER A 127 -7.93 -0.58 28.12
CA SER A 127 -7.52 0.08 29.38
C SER A 127 -6.11 -0.30 29.87
N GLY A 128 -5.42 -1.25 29.23
CA GLY A 128 -4.12 -1.78 29.64
C GLY A 128 -2.91 -1.21 28.88
N SER A 129 -3.09 -0.50 27.78
CA SER A 129 -2.00 -0.05 26.89
C SER A 129 -1.47 1.37 27.17
N LEU A 130 -1.86 2.00 28.30
CA LEU A 130 -1.41 3.35 28.71
C LEU A 130 -1.55 4.42 27.59
N GLY A 131 -2.55 4.29 26.72
CA GLY A 131 -2.78 5.23 25.62
C GLY A 131 -1.90 5.03 24.40
N LEU A 132 -0.98 4.05 24.39
CA LEU A 132 -0.09 3.78 23.25
C LEU A 132 -0.83 3.20 22.04
N GLY A 133 -1.97 2.54 22.25
CA GLY A 133 -2.73 1.85 21.22
C GLY A 133 -2.05 0.55 20.76
N GLN A 134 -2.53 -0.02 19.65
CA GLN A 134 -1.99 -1.23 19.02
C GLN A 134 -0.98 -0.86 17.96
N LEU A 135 0.10 -1.64 17.81
CA LEU A 135 1.03 -1.55 16.67
C LEU A 135 0.53 -2.46 15.54
N HIS A 136 0.13 -1.88 14.41
CA HIS A 136 -0.37 -2.64 13.27
C HIS A 136 0.49 -2.43 12.03
N ILE A 137 1.23 -3.46 11.62
CA ILE A 137 2.21 -3.43 10.53
C ILE A 137 1.74 -4.27 9.36
N GLY A 138 1.87 -3.74 8.13
CA GLY A 138 1.76 -4.50 6.89
C GLY A 138 3.15 -4.80 6.32
N ALA A 139 3.47 -6.06 6.08
CA ALA A 139 4.73 -6.46 5.45
C ALA A 139 4.62 -7.87 4.85
N SER A 140 5.50 -8.21 3.89
CA SER A 140 5.58 -9.58 3.39
C SER A 140 6.18 -10.52 4.43
N ASP A 141 5.91 -11.82 4.29
CA ASP A 141 6.48 -12.85 5.16
C ASP A 141 8.01 -12.77 5.20
N THR A 142 8.65 -12.62 4.05
CA THR A 142 10.09 -12.45 3.91
C THR A 142 10.62 -11.26 4.73
N ILE A 143 10.00 -10.09 4.59
CA ILE A 143 10.40 -8.89 5.34
C ILE A 143 10.18 -9.09 6.84
N CYS A 144 9.06 -9.70 7.22
CA CYS A 144 8.79 -10.01 8.62
C CYS A 144 9.89 -10.90 9.20
N ARG A 145 10.18 -12.02 8.54
CA ARG A 145 11.10 -13.05 9.01
C ARG A 145 12.53 -12.57 9.09
N TYR A 146 13.03 -11.97 8.01
CA TYR A 146 14.45 -11.66 7.87
C TYR A 146 14.86 -10.26 8.33
N PHE A 147 13.89 -9.33 8.42
CA PHE A 147 14.18 -7.96 8.82
C PHE A 147 13.44 -7.54 10.10
N LEU A 148 12.10 -7.71 10.19
CA LEU A 148 11.31 -7.11 11.28
C LEU A 148 11.45 -7.83 12.63
N VAL A 149 11.67 -9.14 12.67
CA VAL A 149 11.70 -9.93 13.92
C VAL A 149 12.61 -9.34 15.01
N PRO A 150 13.85 -8.88 14.75
CA PRO A 150 14.70 -8.27 15.77
C PRO A 150 14.10 -6.99 16.38
N TYR A 151 13.47 -6.15 15.55
CA TYR A 151 12.85 -4.89 15.98
C TYR A 151 11.53 -5.14 16.74
N LEU A 152 10.74 -6.11 16.30
CA LEU A 152 9.54 -6.55 17.02
C LEU A 152 9.89 -7.08 18.41
N LYS A 153 11.00 -7.82 18.54
CA LYS A 153 11.51 -8.29 19.83
C LYS A 153 11.92 -7.11 20.73
N GLN A 154 12.62 -6.11 20.20
CA GLN A 154 12.99 -4.91 20.94
C GLN A 154 11.77 -4.11 21.37
N PHE A 155 10.81 -3.92 20.48
CA PHE A 155 9.55 -3.23 20.75
C PHE A 155 8.76 -3.93 21.86
N HIS A 156 8.56 -5.23 21.74
CA HIS A 156 7.83 -6.01 22.75
C HIS A 156 8.50 -6.00 24.11
N LYS A 157 9.86 -6.00 24.15
CA LYS A 157 10.60 -5.86 25.41
C LYS A 157 10.37 -4.48 26.04
N LYS A 158 10.30 -3.41 25.25
CA LYS A 158 10.09 -2.03 25.73
C LYS A 158 8.61 -1.78 26.11
N PHE A 159 7.69 -2.39 25.39
CA PHE A 159 6.23 -2.19 25.51
C PHE A 159 5.50 -3.54 25.56
N PRO A 160 5.62 -4.32 26.64
CA PRO A 160 5.11 -5.70 26.71
C PRO A 160 3.58 -5.78 26.64
N ASN A 161 2.87 -4.72 27.03
CA ASN A 161 1.40 -4.67 27.03
C ASN A 161 0.80 -4.09 25.75
N VAL A 162 1.61 -3.68 24.78
CA VAL A 162 1.12 -3.17 23.48
C VAL A 162 0.90 -4.34 22.54
N PRO A 163 -0.34 -4.58 22.07
CA PRO A 163 -0.60 -5.62 21.10
C PRO A 163 0.11 -5.33 19.78
N ILE A 164 0.75 -6.35 19.21
CA ILE A 164 1.39 -6.27 17.89
C ILE A 164 0.56 -7.11 16.93
N LYS A 165 0.09 -6.49 15.86
CA LYS A 165 -0.58 -7.17 14.76
C LYS A 165 0.21 -6.98 13.48
N VAL A 166 0.59 -8.08 12.82
CA VAL A 166 1.24 -8.07 11.53
C VAL A 166 0.28 -8.64 10.50
N THR A 167 0.00 -7.85 9.46
CA THR A 167 -0.77 -8.32 8.30
C THR A 167 0.20 -8.70 7.20
N ASN A 168 0.23 -9.99 6.87
CA ASN A 168 1.08 -10.50 5.80
C ASN A 168 0.43 -10.20 4.44
N ALA A 169 1.17 -9.48 3.59
CA ALA A 169 0.74 -9.13 2.24
C ALA A 169 1.96 -8.81 1.36
N THR A 170 1.81 -8.86 0.02
CA THR A 170 2.87 -8.43 -0.89
C THR A 170 3.15 -6.93 -0.72
N SER A 171 4.35 -6.48 -1.12
CA SER A 171 4.70 -5.04 -1.06
C SER A 171 3.69 -4.14 -1.78
N VAL A 172 3.08 -4.63 -2.86
CA VAL A 172 2.01 -3.92 -3.59
C VAL A 172 0.74 -3.85 -2.73
N SER A 173 0.25 -4.99 -2.23
CA SER A 173 -0.98 -5.04 -1.42
C SER A 173 -0.84 -4.32 -0.07
N CYS A 174 0.38 -4.20 0.47
CA CYS A 174 0.62 -3.42 1.69
C CYS A 174 0.27 -1.95 1.51
N VAL A 175 0.49 -1.38 0.32
CA VAL A 175 0.11 0.01 0.02
C VAL A 175 -1.41 0.18 0.09
N ASP A 176 -2.17 -0.76 -0.49
CA ASP A 176 -3.63 -0.74 -0.41
C ASP A 176 -4.12 -0.82 1.05
N LEU A 177 -3.48 -1.68 1.88
CA LEU A 177 -3.80 -1.78 3.30
C LEU A 177 -3.55 -0.47 4.05
N LEU A 178 -2.46 0.23 3.71
CA LEU A 178 -2.12 1.53 4.29
C LEU A 178 -3.10 2.62 3.86
N GLU A 179 -3.47 2.67 2.58
CA GLU A 179 -4.49 3.59 2.05
C GLU A 179 -5.85 3.39 2.71
N GLN A 180 -6.24 2.13 2.90
CA GLN A 180 -7.50 1.76 3.53
C GLN A 180 -7.50 1.98 5.05
N GLY A 181 -6.37 2.40 5.62
CA GLY A 181 -6.23 2.54 7.05
C GLY A 181 -6.33 1.21 7.81
N LYS A 182 -6.10 0.07 7.19
CA LYS A 182 -6.08 -1.26 7.83
C LYS A 182 -4.79 -1.55 8.59
N VAL A 183 -3.72 -0.85 8.25
CA VAL A 183 -2.44 -0.88 8.95
C VAL A 183 -1.95 0.54 9.18
N ASP A 184 -1.10 0.74 10.19
CA ASP A 184 -0.55 2.05 10.54
C ASP A 184 0.76 2.33 9.82
N LEU A 185 1.52 1.26 9.61
CA LEU A 185 2.85 1.26 9.04
C LEU A 185 2.96 0.09 8.04
N ILE A 186 3.64 0.33 6.95
CA ILE A 186 4.08 -0.75 6.06
C ILE A 186 5.59 -0.76 5.95
N VAL A 187 6.16 -1.96 5.77
CA VAL A 187 7.57 -2.13 5.40
C VAL A 187 7.60 -2.91 4.09
N THR A 188 8.14 -2.28 3.05
CA THR A 188 8.05 -2.79 1.68
C THR A 188 9.35 -2.61 0.92
N ASN A 189 9.57 -3.43 -0.10
CA ASN A 189 10.68 -3.24 -1.03
C ASN A 189 10.38 -2.05 -1.98
N PHE A 190 11.41 -1.28 -2.28
CA PHE A 190 11.40 -0.14 -3.19
C PHE A 190 12.42 -0.36 -4.34
N PRO A 191 12.15 0.01 -5.60
CA PRO A 191 10.96 0.73 -6.05
C PRO A 191 9.67 -0.10 -5.96
N ASN A 192 8.56 0.60 -5.71
CA ASN A 192 7.21 0.07 -5.72
C ASN A 192 6.30 1.11 -6.40
N ALA A 193 5.78 0.78 -7.57
CA ALA A 193 4.99 1.69 -8.40
C ALA A 193 3.69 2.18 -7.72
N HIS A 194 3.18 1.43 -6.73
CA HIS A 194 1.99 1.80 -5.97
C HIS A 194 2.28 2.76 -4.83
N LEU A 195 3.54 2.84 -4.37
CA LEU A 195 3.95 3.73 -3.29
C LEU A 195 4.29 5.11 -3.85
N ASN A 196 3.37 6.06 -3.72
CA ASN A 196 3.55 7.41 -4.23
C ASN A 196 4.32 8.32 -3.24
N HIS A 197 4.72 9.51 -3.71
CA HIS A 197 5.51 10.48 -2.93
C HIS A 197 4.72 11.17 -1.80
N SER A 198 3.40 10.96 -1.69
CA SER A 198 2.59 11.56 -0.63
C SER A 198 2.77 10.86 0.72
N TYR A 199 3.31 9.65 0.73
CA TYR A 199 3.62 8.92 1.97
C TYR A 199 4.92 9.40 2.60
N ILE A 200 4.96 9.43 3.94
CA ILE A 200 6.22 9.62 4.66
C ILE A 200 6.97 8.30 4.60
N GLN A 201 8.17 8.34 4.02
CA GLN A 201 9.00 7.17 3.80
C GLN A 201 10.34 7.32 4.51
N LYS A 202 10.78 6.25 5.16
CA LYS A 202 12.08 6.12 5.81
C LYS A 202 12.79 4.92 5.22
N THR A 203 13.97 5.09 4.61
CA THR A 203 14.79 3.98 4.16
C THR A 203 15.38 3.26 5.37
N VAL A 204 15.15 1.95 5.47
CA VAL A 204 15.54 1.14 6.64
C VAL A 204 16.54 0.05 6.31
N CYS A 205 16.72 -0.30 5.04
CA CYS A 205 17.71 -1.28 4.59
C CYS A 205 18.03 -1.06 3.10
N ASN A 206 19.31 -1.20 2.73
CA ASN A 206 19.72 -1.40 1.35
C ASN A 206 20.01 -2.88 1.15
N PHE A 207 19.60 -3.44 0.01
CA PHE A 207 19.81 -4.84 -0.31
C PHE A 207 19.99 -5.01 -1.83
N THR A 208 20.44 -6.20 -2.24
CA THR A 208 20.54 -6.59 -3.65
C THR A 208 19.85 -7.92 -3.85
N ASP A 209 19.02 -8.03 -4.87
CA ASP A 209 18.51 -9.33 -5.26
C ASP A 209 19.63 -10.11 -5.96
N VAL A 210 19.71 -11.42 -5.70
CA VAL A 210 20.77 -12.30 -6.18
C VAL A 210 20.20 -13.58 -6.76
N PHE A 211 20.92 -14.15 -7.71
CA PHE A 211 20.68 -15.50 -8.18
C PHE A 211 21.44 -16.48 -7.29
N ILE A 212 20.76 -17.54 -6.85
CA ILE A 212 21.37 -18.60 -6.04
C ILE A 212 21.18 -19.96 -6.68
N ALA A 213 22.18 -20.82 -6.54
CA ALA A 213 22.15 -22.19 -7.07
C ALA A 213 22.88 -23.16 -6.15
N ASN A 214 22.55 -24.45 -6.30
CA ASN A 214 23.27 -25.52 -5.64
C ASN A 214 24.42 -26.03 -6.58
N PRO A 215 25.69 -25.99 -6.12
CA PRO A 215 26.85 -26.39 -6.92
C PRO A 215 26.83 -27.87 -7.34
N ALA A 216 26.05 -28.71 -6.66
CA ALA A 216 25.91 -30.11 -7.04
C ALA A 216 25.17 -30.31 -8.37
N TYR A 217 24.33 -29.36 -8.75
CA TYR A 217 23.50 -29.40 -9.96
C TYR A 217 23.91 -28.38 -11.01
N PHE A 218 24.39 -27.18 -10.55
CA PHE A 218 24.79 -26.08 -11.42
C PHE A 218 26.21 -25.63 -11.07
N ASN A 219 27.19 -25.96 -11.93
CA ASN A 219 28.59 -25.61 -11.70
C ASN A 219 28.96 -24.26 -12.33
N LEU A 220 28.40 -23.16 -11.81
CA LEU A 220 28.58 -21.80 -12.32
C LEU A 220 29.39 -20.90 -11.35
N LYS A 221 29.98 -21.51 -10.31
CA LYS A 221 30.58 -20.77 -9.19
C LYS A 221 31.78 -19.89 -9.56
N GLN A 222 32.53 -20.28 -10.62
CA GLN A 222 33.76 -19.59 -11.05
C GLN A 222 33.56 -18.72 -12.30
N GLN A 223 32.34 -18.59 -12.79
CA GLN A 223 32.03 -17.88 -14.02
C GLN A 223 31.13 -16.67 -13.73
N GLU A 224 31.31 -15.60 -14.50
CA GLU A 224 30.35 -14.51 -14.60
C GLU A 224 29.49 -14.75 -15.82
N ILE A 225 28.20 -14.97 -15.61
CA ILE A 225 27.25 -15.42 -16.64
C ILE A 225 26.45 -14.21 -17.14
N PRO A 226 26.39 -13.97 -18.46
CA PRO A 226 25.51 -12.95 -19.01
C PRO A 226 24.04 -13.38 -18.90
N PHE A 227 23.12 -12.42 -18.79
CA PHE A 227 21.69 -12.72 -18.73
C PHE A 227 21.18 -13.53 -19.94
N GLU A 228 21.78 -13.32 -21.11
CA GLU A 228 21.48 -14.10 -22.33
C GLU A 228 21.73 -15.61 -22.14
N GLU A 229 22.77 -15.97 -21.41
CA GLU A 229 23.08 -17.37 -21.08
C GLU A 229 22.24 -17.82 -19.86
N LEU A 230 22.09 -16.95 -18.85
CA LEU A 230 21.36 -17.26 -17.63
C LEU A 230 19.90 -17.65 -17.89
N LYS A 231 19.24 -17.02 -18.86
CA LYS A 231 17.85 -17.34 -19.24
C LYS A 231 17.66 -18.77 -19.80
N GLN A 232 18.75 -19.47 -20.15
CA GLN A 232 18.70 -20.85 -20.62
C GLN A 232 18.61 -21.87 -19.47
N TYR A 233 18.88 -21.43 -18.24
CA TYR A 233 18.70 -22.23 -17.04
C TYR A 233 17.27 -22.10 -16.49
N PRO A 234 16.77 -23.13 -15.79
CA PRO A 234 15.48 -23.02 -15.11
C PRO A 234 15.54 -21.96 -14.02
N ILE A 235 14.85 -20.83 -14.23
CA ILE A 235 14.78 -19.72 -13.27
C ILE A 235 13.56 -19.90 -12.37
N LEU A 236 13.81 -19.83 -11.06
CA LEU A 236 12.78 -19.88 -10.01
C LEU A 236 12.63 -18.48 -9.43
N MET A 237 11.44 -17.93 -9.41
CA MET A 237 11.22 -16.57 -8.94
C MET A 237 9.84 -16.38 -8.29
N LEU A 238 9.65 -15.25 -7.64
CA LEU A 238 8.34 -14.87 -7.11
C LEU A 238 7.35 -14.59 -8.25
N ASP A 239 6.07 -14.78 -7.96
CA ASP A 239 4.99 -14.49 -8.89
C ASP A 239 4.95 -12.99 -9.31
N ARG A 240 4.26 -12.70 -10.42
CA ARG A 240 4.17 -11.36 -11.03
C ARG A 240 3.53 -10.29 -10.14
N LYS A 241 2.96 -10.66 -9.01
CA LYS A 241 2.39 -9.70 -8.04
C LYS A 241 3.44 -9.14 -7.07
N SER A 242 4.67 -9.64 -7.13
CA SER A 242 5.76 -9.17 -6.27
C SER A 242 6.60 -8.09 -6.96
N THR A 243 7.06 -7.11 -6.18
CA THR A 243 8.00 -6.07 -6.66
C THR A 243 9.34 -6.64 -7.10
N THR A 244 9.73 -7.81 -6.59
CA THR A 244 10.97 -8.51 -6.99
C THR A 244 10.83 -9.14 -8.37
N SER A 245 9.67 -9.74 -8.67
CA SER A 245 9.40 -10.26 -10.01
C SER A 245 9.32 -9.13 -11.05
N GLU A 246 8.60 -8.06 -10.74
CA GLU A 246 8.52 -6.88 -11.60
C GLU A 246 9.92 -6.29 -11.87
N PHE A 247 10.75 -6.19 -10.83
CA PHE A 247 12.13 -5.71 -10.95
C PHE A 247 12.96 -6.57 -11.90
N LEU A 248 12.93 -7.90 -11.74
CA LEU A 248 13.72 -8.81 -12.59
C LEU A 248 13.24 -8.80 -14.05
N HIS A 249 11.93 -8.84 -14.29
CA HIS A 249 11.39 -8.73 -15.65
C HIS A 249 11.83 -7.42 -16.33
N ASN A 250 11.71 -6.30 -15.63
CA ASN A 250 12.13 -4.99 -16.15
C ASN A 250 13.64 -4.95 -16.43
N LEU A 251 14.45 -5.57 -15.58
CA LEU A 251 15.90 -5.65 -15.78
C LEU A 251 16.26 -6.44 -17.06
N PHE A 252 15.62 -7.59 -17.28
CA PHE A 252 15.81 -8.36 -18.50
C PHE A 252 15.33 -7.60 -19.74
N LEU A 253 14.19 -6.93 -19.66
CA LEU A 253 13.67 -6.09 -20.76
C LEU A 253 14.62 -4.92 -21.13
N GLN A 254 15.31 -4.32 -20.17
CA GLN A 254 16.34 -3.29 -20.43
C GLN A 254 17.50 -3.83 -21.26
N HIS A 255 17.78 -5.12 -21.15
CA HIS A 255 18.77 -5.82 -21.98
C HIS A 255 18.16 -6.47 -23.24
N GLN A 256 16.92 -6.11 -23.60
CA GLN A 256 16.18 -6.66 -24.76
C GLN A 256 15.99 -8.19 -24.69
N LEU A 257 15.90 -8.72 -23.47
CA LEU A 257 15.69 -10.12 -23.20
C LEU A 257 14.29 -10.36 -22.62
N GLU A 258 13.69 -11.45 -23.02
CA GLU A 258 12.47 -11.96 -22.38
C GLU A 258 12.84 -13.03 -21.35
N LEU A 259 12.31 -12.90 -20.13
CA LEU A 259 12.48 -13.85 -19.05
C LEU A 259 11.22 -14.70 -18.93
N ILE A 260 11.38 -16.02 -19.11
CA ILE A 260 10.33 -17.01 -18.89
C ILE A 260 10.79 -17.88 -17.71
N PRO A 261 10.17 -17.73 -16.52
CA PRO A 261 10.55 -18.53 -15.38
C PRO A 261 10.03 -19.97 -15.51
N GLU A 262 10.79 -20.94 -14.97
CA GLU A 262 10.35 -22.33 -14.84
C GLU A 262 9.34 -22.51 -13.72
N VAL A 263 9.52 -21.77 -12.60
CA VAL A 263 8.64 -21.81 -11.44
C VAL A 263 8.34 -20.40 -10.97
N GLU A 264 7.07 -20.08 -10.82
CA GLU A 264 6.56 -18.88 -10.15
C GLU A 264 5.78 -19.25 -8.89
N LEU A 265 6.15 -18.68 -7.75
CA LEU A 265 5.47 -18.91 -6.47
C LEU A 265 5.58 -17.69 -5.54
N SER A 266 4.94 -17.72 -4.37
CA SER A 266 4.82 -16.55 -3.48
C SER A 266 5.76 -16.57 -2.25
N SER A 267 6.69 -17.53 -2.14
CA SER A 267 7.54 -17.70 -0.95
C SER A 267 9.02 -17.78 -1.31
N ASN A 268 9.84 -16.84 -0.79
CA ASN A 268 11.29 -16.92 -0.97
C ASN A 268 11.92 -18.14 -0.26
N ASP A 269 11.38 -18.55 0.89
CA ASP A 269 11.88 -19.75 1.58
C ASP A 269 11.71 -21.00 0.70
N LEU A 270 10.55 -21.12 0.04
CA LEU A 270 10.33 -22.24 -0.87
C LEU A 270 11.22 -22.14 -2.12
N LEU A 271 11.49 -20.95 -2.66
CA LEU A 271 12.45 -20.76 -3.75
C LEU A 271 13.84 -21.25 -3.34
N ILE A 272 14.28 -20.91 -2.12
CA ILE A 272 15.56 -21.37 -1.56
C ILE A 272 15.60 -22.90 -1.46
N ASP A 273 14.54 -23.51 -0.96
CA ASP A 273 14.46 -24.97 -0.83
C ASP A 273 14.46 -25.68 -2.19
N LEU A 274 13.74 -25.12 -3.18
CA LEU A 274 13.74 -25.65 -4.55
C LEU A 274 15.10 -25.51 -5.25
N ALA A 275 15.81 -24.39 -5.02
CA ALA A 275 17.18 -24.23 -5.51
C ALA A 275 18.12 -25.22 -4.85
N ARG A 276 17.93 -25.52 -3.55
CA ARG A 276 18.73 -26.48 -2.78
C ARG A 276 18.64 -27.88 -3.34
N ILE A 277 17.46 -28.32 -3.77
CA ILE A 277 17.28 -29.65 -4.41
C ILE A 277 17.65 -29.68 -5.89
N GLY A 278 18.13 -28.55 -6.46
CA GLY A 278 18.59 -28.47 -7.84
C GLY A 278 17.50 -28.31 -8.89
N LEU A 279 16.30 -27.87 -8.50
CA LEU A 279 15.21 -27.64 -9.46
C LEU A 279 15.52 -26.48 -10.42
N GLY A 280 16.31 -25.49 -9.97
CA GLY A 280 16.68 -24.34 -10.79
C GLY A 280 17.55 -23.33 -10.02
N ILE A 281 17.74 -22.18 -10.65
CA ILE A 281 18.45 -21.02 -10.11
C ILE A 281 17.40 -20.05 -9.55
N ALA A 282 17.38 -19.82 -8.24
CA ALA A 282 16.41 -18.96 -7.61
C ALA A 282 16.88 -17.50 -7.54
N PHE A 283 15.96 -16.56 -7.80
CA PHE A 283 16.19 -15.13 -7.66
C PHE A 283 15.51 -14.62 -6.38
N ILE A 284 16.31 -14.16 -5.42
CA ILE A 284 15.87 -13.77 -4.08
C ILE A 284 16.63 -12.56 -3.56
N PRO A 285 16.10 -11.80 -2.57
CA PRO A 285 16.88 -10.81 -1.84
C PRO A 285 18.04 -11.44 -1.06
N ASP A 286 19.20 -10.79 -1.06
CA ASP A 286 20.44 -11.27 -0.41
C ASP A 286 20.28 -11.42 1.12
N TYR A 287 19.44 -10.63 1.75
CA TYR A 287 19.14 -10.75 3.19
C TYR A 287 18.39 -12.06 3.56
N CYS A 288 17.86 -12.77 2.58
CA CYS A 288 17.28 -14.12 2.79
C CYS A 288 18.33 -15.21 2.94
N LEU A 289 19.59 -14.93 2.56
CA LEU A 289 20.67 -15.90 2.69
C LEU A 289 21.20 -15.92 4.11
N SER A 290 20.95 -16.98 4.84
CA SER A 290 21.63 -17.22 6.12
C SER A 290 23.08 -17.61 5.87
N ARG A 291 23.98 -17.28 6.82
CA ARG A 291 25.38 -17.75 6.79
C ARG A 291 25.51 -19.27 6.86
N GLU A 292 24.42 -19.97 7.15
CA GLU A 292 24.35 -21.43 7.28
C GLU A 292 24.00 -22.16 5.97
N SER A 293 23.66 -21.43 4.91
CA SER A 293 23.34 -22.02 3.60
C SER A 293 24.62 -22.46 2.88
N LYS A 294 25.34 -23.49 3.43
CA LYS A 294 26.60 -24.01 2.88
C LYS A 294 26.44 -24.74 1.55
N ASP A 295 25.23 -25.15 1.24
CA ASP A 295 24.80 -25.90 0.07
C ASP A 295 24.38 -25.04 -1.12
N LEU A 296 24.34 -23.71 -0.92
CA LEU A 296 23.99 -22.76 -1.95
C LEU A 296 25.10 -21.71 -2.15
N TYR A 297 25.22 -21.19 -3.35
CA TYR A 297 26.12 -20.08 -3.65
C TYR A 297 25.42 -19.03 -4.52
N VAL A 298 25.94 -17.81 -4.48
CA VAL A 298 25.47 -16.72 -5.33
C VAL A 298 26.10 -16.85 -6.71
N VAL A 299 25.27 -16.95 -7.74
CA VAL A 299 25.69 -16.94 -9.15
C VAL A 299 26.06 -15.51 -9.53
N LYS A 300 27.26 -15.31 -10.04
CA LYS A 300 27.73 -14.01 -10.51
C LYS A 300 27.23 -13.74 -11.92
N THR A 301 26.69 -12.55 -12.14
CA THR A 301 26.24 -12.11 -13.47
C THR A 301 27.19 -11.06 -14.02
N LYS A 302 27.38 -11.04 -15.35
CA LYS A 302 28.15 -9.97 -16.03
C LYS A 302 27.45 -8.63 -15.91
N GLU A 303 26.13 -8.64 -16.07
CA GLU A 303 25.30 -7.48 -15.85
C GLU A 303 25.16 -7.20 -14.37
N LYS A 304 25.29 -5.93 -14.02
CA LYS A 304 25.17 -5.48 -12.63
C LYS A 304 23.74 -5.58 -12.15
N LEU A 305 23.53 -6.27 -11.03
CA LEU A 305 22.26 -6.23 -10.32
C LEU A 305 22.19 -4.94 -9.47
N PRO A 306 21.26 -4.02 -9.76
CA PRO A 306 21.14 -2.76 -9.00
C PRO A 306 20.74 -3.02 -7.55
N SER A 307 21.30 -2.22 -6.65
CA SER A 307 20.84 -2.20 -5.26
C SER A 307 19.43 -1.63 -5.17
N ARG A 308 18.64 -2.20 -4.29
CA ARG A 308 17.28 -1.77 -3.95
C ARG A 308 17.19 -1.35 -2.49
N GLN A 309 16.07 -0.77 -2.13
CA GLN A 309 15.83 -0.30 -0.77
C GLN A 309 14.62 -1.00 -0.15
N MET A 310 14.66 -1.14 1.15
CA MET A 310 13.50 -1.43 1.96
C MET A 310 13.09 -0.14 2.67
N VAL A 311 11.81 0.21 2.58
CA VAL A 311 11.27 1.45 3.14
C VAL A 311 10.16 1.16 4.13
N ALA A 312 10.18 1.87 5.25
CA ALA A 312 9.07 1.97 6.17
C ALA A 312 8.23 3.19 5.79
N SER A 313 6.92 3.01 5.62
CA SER A 313 6.04 4.09 5.13
C SER A 313 4.77 4.21 5.96
N ILE A 314 4.36 5.45 6.22
CA ILE A 314 3.10 5.81 6.89
C ILE A 314 2.29 6.76 6.02
N ASN A 315 0.98 6.74 6.19
CA ASN A 315 0.07 7.66 5.52
C ASN A 315 -0.09 8.95 6.34
N PRO A 316 0.43 10.11 5.89
CA PRO A 316 0.36 11.36 6.64
C PRO A 316 -1.06 11.93 6.79
N THR A 317 -2.01 11.44 6.00
CA THR A 317 -3.42 11.89 6.10
C THR A 317 -4.19 11.19 7.21
N LEU A 318 -3.62 10.15 7.80
CA LEU A 318 -4.22 9.37 8.89
C LEU A 318 -3.48 9.64 10.21
N PRO A 319 -4.18 9.64 11.36
CA PRO A 319 -3.52 9.74 12.65
C PRO A 319 -2.55 8.58 12.87
N VAL A 320 -1.35 8.87 13.30
CA VAL A 320 -0.34 7.87 13.66
C VAL A 320 -0.46 7.56 15.15
N SER A 321 -0.51 6.28 15.51
CA SER A 321 -0.53 5.88 16.92
C SER A 321 0.85 6.10 17.58
N GLN A 322 0.87 6.35 18.88
CA GLN A 322 2.12 6.50 19.62
C GLN A 322 2.97 5.22 19.54
N SER A 323 2.35 4.05 19.51
CA SER A 323 3.06 2.76 19.33
C SER A 323 3.78 2.70 17.98
N THR A 324 3.17 3.22 16.91
CA THR A 324 3.80 3.30 15.58
C THR A 324 4.98 4.25 15.56
N GLU A 325 4.86 5.43 16.18
CA GLU A 325 5.96 6.38 16.30
C GLU A 325 7.15 5.78 17.07
N GLU A 326 6.89 5.12 18.20
CA GLU A 326 7.92 4.44 19.00
C GLU A 326 8.57 3.28 18.24
N PHE A 327 7.80 2.55 17.43
CA PHE A 327 8.37 1.49 16.59
C PHE A 327 9.25 2.05 15.46
N LEU A 328 8.83 3.13 14.80
CA LEU A 328 9.62 3.80 13.77
C LEU A 328 10.98 4.30 14.29
N LYS A 329 11.05 4.72 15.57
CA LYS A 329 12.33 5.12 16.21
C LYS A 329 13.29 3.95 16.41
N LEU A 330 12.80 2.71 16.47
CA LEU A 330 13.63 1.51 16.60
C LEU A 330 14.22 1.06 15.26
N LEU A 331 13.58 1.41 14.15
CA LEU A 331 14.07 1.05 12.82
C LEU A 331 15.30 1.89 12.46
N PRO A 332 16.31 1.31 11.79
CA PRO A 332 17.50 2.04 11.36
C PRO A 332 17.13 3.19 10.42
N GLU A 333 18.02 4.16 10.34
CA GLU A 333 17.97 5.27 9.39
C GLU A 333 19.23 5.20 8.54
N LEU A 334 19.06 5.08 7.20
CA LEU A 334 20.16 4.97 6.24
C LEU A 334 20.24 6.21 5.36
#